data_8671f9b38a823a6e066930af726ec956
#
_entry.id   8671f9b38a823a6e066930af726ec956
#
_cell.length_a   1.000
_cell.length_b   1.000
_cell.length_c   1.000
_cell.angle_alpha   90.00
_cell.angle_beta   90.00
_cell.angle_gamma   90.00
#
_symmetry.space_group_name_H-M   'P 1'
#
loop_
_entity.id
_entity.type
_entity.pdbx_description
1 polymer ?
#
loop_
_entity_poly.entity_id
_entity_poly.type
_entity_poly.pdbx_seq_one_letter_code
_entity_poly.pdbx_strand_id
1 'polypeptide(L)'
;NLNYDSEAMWNYELGLKANNQDKTVFLQTSIFYQDRDDVQTKQSLVTSIESGIEGGDCPCSFSDYIGNAASGSNYGIELELLLIPNNKLEIFSSLGILETEFKNFISYSHINADPSNGIGYDLSGREQSHAPKYHFNLSLNYNLSEYLFLNLNFEAKDEFYFSDRHNSKSDHYNLFNFVIGYKKDSYEINFYGKNITDKDFQTRGFGSFGNDPRKFYITEQYSQYATPRIFGINGKKTF
;
A
#
# COMPACT_ATOMS: atom_id res chain seq x y z
N ASN A 1 17.05 -27.99 3.69
CA ASN A 1 17.08 -27.20 4.94
C ASN A 1 16.48 -25.83 4.62
N LEU A 2 15.27 -25.59 5.13
CA LEU A 2 14.55 -24.31 4.93
C LEU A 2 14.85 -23.37 6.11
N ASN A 3 16.08 -23.32 6.56
CA ASN A 3 16.50 -22.38 7.59
C ASN A 3 16.77 -21.04 6.93
N TYR A 4 16.31 -19.99 7.54
CA TYR A 4 16.64 -18.60 7.21
C TYR A 4 17.29 -17.93 8.43
N ASP A 5 18.17 -16.97 8.16
CA ASP A 5 18.83 -16.20 9.19
C ASP A 5 17.94 -15.04 9.64
N SER A 6 18.26 -14.47 10.80
CA SER A 6 17.53 -13.33 11.32
C SER A 6 17.84 -12.08 10.49
N GLU A 7 16.79 -11.34 10.12
CA GLU A 7 16.94 -9.99 9.55
C GLU A 7 17.44 -9.02 10.63
N ALA A 8 18.36 -8.15 10.27
CA ALA A 8 18.84 -7.05 11.10
C ALA A 8 18.49 -5.69 10.48
N MET A 9 18.11 -4.74 11.31
CA MET A 9 17.81 -3.38 10.88
C MET A 9 18.40 -2.35 11.84
N TRP A 10 19.11 -1.38 11.27
CA TRP A 10 19.53 -0.17 11.97
C TRP A 10 18.58 0.96 11.60
N ASN A 11 17.92 1.54 12.58
CA ASN A 11 17.03 2.68 12.42
C ASN A 11 17.60 3.92 13.10
N TYR A 12 17.69 5.00 12.33
CA TYR A 12 18.07 6.33 12.79
C TYR A 12 16.89 7.26 12.55
N GLU A 13 16.36 7.86 13.59
CA GLU A 13 15.18 8.70 13.51
C GLU A 13 15.34 9.96 14.36
N LEU A 14 14.91 11.09 13.79
CA LEU A 14 14.78 12.35 14.50
C LEU A 14 13.36 12.88 14.33
N GLY A 15 12.66 13.07 15.45
CA GLY A 15 11.27 13.53 15.47
C GLY A 15 11.10 14.85 16.22
N LEU A 16 10.07 15.58 15.81
CA LEU A 16 9.60 16.79 16.49
C LEU A 16 8.10 16.70 16.72
N LYS A 17 7.67 17.02 17.95
CA LYS A 17 6.24 17.22 18.29
C LYS A 17 6.11 18.61 18.88
N ALA A 18 5.20 19.41 18.32
CA ALA A 18 4.98 20.77 18.74
C ALA A 18 3.48 21.11 18.77
N ASN A 19 3.08 21.99 19.64
CA ASN A 19 1.77 22.60 19.63
C ASN A 19 1.87 24.09 20.04
N ASN A 20 0.91 24.91 19.65
CA ASN A 20 0.79 26.27 20.12
C ASN A 20 0.14 26.31 21.53
N GLN A 21 0.23 27.47 22.20
CA GLN A 21 -0.32 27.66 23.56
C GLN A 21 -1.82 27.42 23.63
N ASP A 22 -2.56 27.82 22.60
CA ASP A 22 -4.01 27.69 22.52
C ASP A 22 -4.46 26.28 22.12
N LYS A 23 -3.51 25.38 21.85
CA LYS A 23 -3.78 24.00 21.40
C LYS A 23 -4.69 23.92 20.15
N THR A 24 -4.55 24.88 19.26
CA THR A 24 -5.26 24.93 17.98
C THR A 24 -4.40 24.45 16.80
N VAL A 25 -3.10 24.26 17.02
CA VAL A 25 -2.15 23.73 16.06
C VAL A 25 -1.31 22.65 16.70
N PHE A 26 -1.31 21.47 16.09
CA PHE A 26 -0.45 20.36 16.50
C PHE A 26 0.34 19.88 15.29
N LEU A 27 1.64 19.83 15.46
CA LEU A 27 2.57 19.37 14.44
C LEU A 27 3.36 18.19 14.98
N GLN A 28 3.42 17.13 14.19
CA GLN A 28 4.35 16.02 14.40
C GLN A 28 5.09 15.79 13.08
N THR A 29 6.40 15.63 13.15
CA THR A 29 7.22 15.30 11.99
C THR A 29 8.39 14.43 12.41
N SER A 30 8.81 13.54 11.54
CA SER A 30 10.04 12.76 11.69
C SER A 30 10.78 12.67 10.36
N ILE A 31 12.08 12.53 10.45
CA ILE A 31 12.96 12.09 9.38
C ILE A 31 13.63 10.80 9.83
N PHE A 32 13.74 9.84 8.93
CA PHE A 32 14.32 8.53 9.28
C PHE A 32 15.21 7.99 8.16
N TYR A 33 16.15 7.16 8.57
CA TYR A 33 16.97 6.32 7.71
C TYR A 33 17.06 4.92 8.31
N GLN A 34 16.79 3.90 7.50
CA GLN A 34 16.84 2.50 7.88
C GLN A 34 17.79 1.76 6.94
N ASP A 35 18.73 1.05 7.51
CA ASP A 35 19.60 0.11 6.81
C ASP A 35 19.24 -1.31 7.22
N ARG A 36 18.98 -2.17 6.24
CA ARG A 36 18.46 -3.52 6.46
C ARG A 36 19.40 -4.53 5.84
N ASP A 37 19.81 -5.51 6.64
CA ASP A 37 20.62 -6.64 6.22
C ASP A 37 19.82 -7.93 6.35
N ASP A 38 20.08 -8.90 5.48
CA ASP A 38 19.43 -10.20 5.43
C ASP A 38 17.90 -10.13 5.37
N VAL A 39 17.37 -9.18 4.57
CA VAL A 39 15.92 -8.94 4.41
C VAL A 39 15.21 -10.25 4.07
N GLN A 40 14.25 -10.59 4.89
CA GLN A 40 13.43 -11.79 4.70
C GLN A 40 12.36 -11.54 3.64
N THR A 41 12.37 -12.32 2.59
CA THR A 41 11.38 -12.26 1.51
C THR A 41 10.69 -13.60 1.33
N LYS A 42 9.39 -13.54 0.98
CA LYS A 42 8.64 -14.72 0.61
C LYS A 42 9.00 -15.12 -0.82
N GLN A 43 9.48 -16.33 -0.98
CA GLN A 43 9.79 -16.93 -2.26
C GLN A 43 8.93 -18.19 -2.49
N SER A 44 8.81 -18.61 -3.75
CA SER A 44 8.10 -19.82 -4.12
C SER A 44 8.99 -20.71 -4.97
N LEU A 45 9.00 -21.99 -4.65
CA LEU A 45 9.63 -23.02 -5.45
C LEU A 45 8.56 -23.87 -6.12
N VAL A 46 8.78 -24.24 -7.37
CA VAL A 46 8.03 -25.30 -8.04
C VAL A 46 8.48 -26.63 -7.47
N THR A 47 7.58 -27.37 -6.82
CA THR A 47 7.89 -28.63 -6.15
C THR A 47 7.50 -29.87 -6.94
N SER A 48 6.53 -29.77 -7.85
CA SER A 48 6.19 -30.82 -8.78
C SER A 48 5.61 -30.24 -10.07
N ILE A 49 5.94 -30.88 -11.18
CA ILE A 49 5.31 -30.67 -12.49
C ILE A 49 4.57 -31.96 -12.78
N GLU A 50 3.23 -31.92 -12.86
CA GLU A 50 2.48 -33.09 -13.32
C GLU A 50 2.78 -33.31 -14.80
N SER A 51 3.50 -34.36 -15.09
CA SER A 51 3.82 -34.81 -16.45
C SER A 51 2.56 -35.34 -17.11
N GLY A 52 2.08 -34.75 -18.16
CA GLY A 52 0.99 -35.26 -18.97
C GLY A 52 0.25 -34.27 -19.85
N ILE A 53 0.63 -32.99 -19.84
CA ILE A 53 0.11 -31.99 -20.77
C ILE A 53 1.22 -31.70 -21.79
N GLU A 54 1.05 -32.14 -23.03
CA GLU A 54 1.88 -31.72 -24.14
C GLU A 54 1.76 -30.19 -24.28
N GLY A 55 2.86 -29.47 -23.99
CA GLY A 55 2.90 -28.03 -24.06
C GLY A 55 3.57 -27.33 -22.88
N GLY A 56 4.03 -28.09 -21.88
CA GLY A 56 5.04 -27.60 -20.91
C GLY A 56 4.55 -26.66 -19.82
N ASP A 57 3.24 -26.37 -19.70
CA ASP A 57 2.77 -25.40 -18.73
C ASP A 57 1.90 -26.05 -17.65
N CYS A 58 2.36 -25.91 -16.43
CA CYS A 58 1.81 -26.43 -15.19
C CYS A 58 0.30 -26.67 -15.12
N PRO A 59 -0.09 -27.77 -14.42
CA PRO A 59 -0.38 -27.63 -13.01
C PRO A 59 0.85 -27.97 -12.16
N CYS A 60 1.50 -26.93 -11.66
CA CYS A 60 2.64 -27.05 -10.78
C CYS A 60 2.20 -26.94 -9.32
N SER A 61 2.74 -27.79 -8.47
CA SER A 61 2.67 -27.54 -7.03
C SER A 61 3.78 -26.58 -6.64
N PHE A 62 3.42 -25.58 -5.83
CA PHE A 62 4.35 -24.59 -5.32
C PHE A 62 4.53 -24.76 -3.82
N SER A 63 5.74 -24.66 -3.34
CA SER A 63 6.04 -24.50 -1.92
C SER A 63 6.57 -23.11 -1.68
N ASP A 64 5.86 -22.36 -0.86
CA ASP A 64 6.34 -21.06 -0.39
C ASP A 64 7.32 -21.24 0.76
N TYR A 65 8.37 -20.46 0.75
CA TYR A 65 9.35 -20.40 1.84
C TYR A 65 9.80 -18.97 2.08
N ILE A 66 10.38 -18.73 3.25
CA ILE A 66 11.04 -17.48 3.58
C ILE A 66 12.53 -17.69 3.39
N GLY A 67 13.17 -16.77 2.70
CA GLY A 67 14.63 -16.76 2.51
C GLY A 67 15.20 -15.37 2.73
N ASN A 68 16.46 -15.30 3.13
CA ASN A 68 17.23 -14.06 3.21
C ASN A 68 17.72 -13.74 1.81
N ALA A 69 17.15 -12.76 1.18
CA ALA A 69 17.36 -12.53 -0.24
C ALA A 69 18.02 -11.18 -0.55
N ALA A 70 18.04 -10.24 0.38
CA ALA A 70 18.40 -8.88 0.05
C ALA A 70 19.03 -8.11 1.22
N SER A 71 19.78 -7.10 0.90
CA SER A 71 19.98 -5.92 1.73
C SER A 71 19.25 -4.74 1.10
N GLY A 72 18.90 -3.73 1.90
CA GLY A 72 18.16 -2.58 1.40
C GLY A 72 18.23 -1.39 2.33
N SER A 73 17.78 -0.25 1.84
CA SER A 73 17.63 0.96 2.66
C SER A 73 16.27 1.60 2.42
N ASN A 74 15.75 2.21 3.47
CA ASN A 74 14.55 3.03 3.44
C ASN A 74 14.89 4.37 4.10
N TYR A 75 14.47 5.47 3.53
CA TYR A 75 14.58 6.77 4.17
C TYR A 75 13.43 7.66 3.76
N GLY A 76 13.10 8.59 4.64
CA GLY A 76 11.93 9.41 4.36
C GLY A 76 11.65 10.48 5.40
N ILE A 77 10.51 11.12 5.17
CA ILE A 77 9.95 12.17 6.02
C ILE A 77 8.48 11.84 6.26
N GLU A 78 8.06 11.98 7.50
CA GLU A 78 6.65 11.92 7.89
C GLU A 78 6.24 13.26 8.50
N LEU A 79 5.04 13.72 8.15
CA LEU A 79 4.45 14.95 8.65
C LEU A 79 2.98 14.70 8.99
N GLU A 80 2.57 15.14 10.17
CA GLU A 80 1.16 15.22 10.57
C GLU A 80 0.87 16.63 11.10
N LEU A 81 -0.22 17.21 10.64
CA LEU A 81 -0.67 18.53 11.03
C LEU A 81 -2.16 18.48 11.39
N LEU A 82 -2.50 18.88 12.61
CA LEU A 82 -3.88 19.12 13.02
C LEU A 82 -4.06 20.59 13.32
N LEU A 83 -5.04 21.21 12.64
CA LEU A 83 -5.44 22.59 12.82
C LEU A 83 -6.88 22.64 13.34
N ILE A 84 -7.14 23.40 14.39
CA ILE A 84 -8.46 23.67 14.97
C ILE A 84 -8.67 25.18 15.02
N PRO A 85 -8.90 25.85 13.87
CA PRO A 85 -8.98 27.31 13.81
C PRO A 85 -10.11 27.90 14.66
N ASN A 86 -11.18 27.13 14.88
CA ASN A 86 -12.31 27.47 15.73
C ASN A 86 -13.09 26.19 16.12
N ASN A 87 -14.12 26.34 16.94
CA ASN A 87 -14.94 25.22 17.42
C ASN A 87 -15.80 24.50 16.36
N LYS A 88 -15.80 25.00 15.12
CA LYS A 88 -16.57 24.41 14.01
C LYS A 88 -15.69 23.69 12.98
N LEU A 89 -14.40 23.99 12.91
CA LEU A 89 -13.52 23.53 11.86
C LEU A 89 -12.31 22.80 12.45
N GLU A 90 -12.11 21.60 11.99
CA GLU A 90 -10.91 20.80 12.22
C GLU A 90 -10.33 20.37 10.87
N ILE A 91 -9.05 20.54 10.69
CA ILE A 91 -8.30 20.15 9.48
C ILE A 91 -7.17 19.25 9.92
N PHE A 92 -7.15 18.02 9.40
CA PHE A 92 -6.05 17.10 9.59
C PHE A 92 -5.36 16.84 8.26
N SER A 93 -4.04 16.89 8.24
CA SER A 93 -3.23 16.55 7.08
C SER A 93 -2.09 15.63 7.47
N SER A 94 -1.84 14.59 6.68
CA SER A 94 -0.65 13.75 6.80
C SER A 94 0.06 13.62 5.46
N LEU A 95 1.39 13.59 5.48
CA LEU A 95 2.25 13.39 4.33
C LEU A 95 3.38 12.45 4.72
N GLY A 96 3.50 11.33 4.02
CA GLY A 96 4.68 10.48 4.02
C GLY A 96 5.43 10.63 2.69
N ILE A 97 6.73 10.84 2.75
CA ILE A 97 7.64 10.75 1.61
C ILE A 97 8.62 9.64 1.93
N LEU A 98 8.75 8.66 1.03
CA LEU A 98 9.52 7.45 1.24
C LEU A 98 10.35 7.12 0.00
N GLU A 99 11.63 6.92 0.20
CA GLU A 99 12.52 6.29 -0.80
C GLU A 99 12.98 4.95 -0.26
N THR A 100 12.90 3.93 -1.09
CA THR A 100 13.33 2.57 -0.75
C THR A 100 14.17 1.99 -1.87
N GLU A 101 15.14 1.17 -1.52
CA GLU A 101 16.01 0.53 -2.49
C GLU A 101 16.45 -0.86 -2.01
N PHE A 102 16.44 -1.84 -2.90
CA PHE A 102 17.24 -3.06 -2.72
C PHE A 102 18.68 -2.80 -3.12
N LYS A 103 19.63 -3.04 -2.22
CA LYS A 103 21.07 -2.89 -2.52
C LYS A 103 21.63 -4.11 -3.25
N ASN A 104 21.26 -5.30 -2.76
CA ASN A 104 21.67 -6.58 -3.35
C ASN A 104 20.50 -7.54 -3.30
N PHE A 105 19.84 -7.80 -4.43
CA PHE A 105 18.74 -8.74 -4.48
C PHE A 105 18.65 -9.46 -5.81
N ILE A 106 18.98 -10.74 -5.82
CA ILE A 106 18.76 -11.64 -6.96
C ILE A 106 17.54 -12.51 -6.65
N SER A 107 16.47 -12.30 -7.39
CA SER A 107 15.21 -13.06 -7.22
C SER A 107 15.11 -14.20 -8.22
N TYR A 108 15.04 -15.43 -7.71
CA TYR A 108 14.74 -16.62 -8.52
C TYR A 108 13.26 -16.86 -8.71
N SER A 109 12.41 -16.12 -8.01
CA SER A 109 10.94 -16.16 -8.12
C SER A 109 10.39 -15.11 -9.10
N HIS A 110 11.23 -14.27 -9.67
CA HIS A 110 10.82 -13.25 -10.62
C HIS A 110 10.43 -13.89 -11.96
N ILE A 111 9.39 -13.37 -12.62
CA ILE A 111 8.86 -13.90 -13.89
C ILE A 111 9.92 -13.96 -15.02
N ASN A 112 10.92 -13.09 -14.96
CA ASN A 112 12.03 -13.05 -15.92
C ASN A 112 13.28 -13.81 -15.46
N ALA A 113 13.21 -14.55 -14.33
CA ALA A 113 14.29 -15.43 -13.90
C ALA A 113 14.23 -16.76 -14.66
N ASP A 114 15.36 -17.44 -14.75
CA ASP A 114 15.45 -18.82 -15.25
C ASP A 114 16.11 -19.72 -14.19
N PRO A 115 15.36 -20.14 -13.17
CA PRO A 115 15.90 -20.93 -12.07
C PRO A 115 16.42 -22.29 -12.52
N SER A 116 15.92 -22.85 -13.63
CA SER A 116 16.36 -24.16 -14.17
C SER A 116 17.80 -24.11 -14.66
N ASN A 117 18.24 -22.95 -15.12
CA ASN A 117 19.62 -22.68 -15.53
C ASN A 117 20.43 -21.91 -14.48
N GLY A 118 19.88 -21.74 -13.27
CA GLY A 118 20.54 -21.01 -12.18
C GLY A 118 20.59 -19.50 -12.39
N ILE A 119 19.75 -18.94 -13.27
CA ILE A 119 19.73 -17.51 -13.59
C ILE A 119 18.63 -16.82 -12.80
N GLY A 120 19.02 -16.00 -11.82
CA GLY A 120 18.11 -15.10 -11.12
C GLY A 120 17.90 -13.78 -11.85
N TYR A 121 16.86 -13.05 -11.48
CA TYR A 121 16.61 -11.69 -11.97
C TYR A 121 17.13 -10.68 -10.93
N ASP A 122 18.00 -9.76 -11.37
CA ASP A 122 18.59 -8.75 -10.50
C ASP A 122 17.59 -7.60 -10.25
N LEU A 123 17.24 -7.43 -8.99
CA LEU A 123 16.36 -6.36 -8.48
C LEU A 123 17.15 -5.26 -7.75
N SER A 124 18.48 -5.33 -7.75
CA SER A 124 19.32 -4.30 -7.11
C SER A 124 19.07 -2.92 -7.74
N GLY A 125 18.95 -1.90 -6.92
CA GLY A 125 18.60 -0.55 -7.34
C GLY A 125 17.09 -0.32 -7.54
N ARG A 126 16.23 -1.35 -7.40
CA ARG A 126 14.78 -1.21 -7.52
C ARG A 126 14.15 -0.82 -6.19
N GLU A 127 13.09 0.00 -6.27
CA GLU A 127 12.20 0.28 -5.14
C GLU A 127 11.55 -1.02 -4.60
N GLN A 128 11.34 -1.07 -3.29
CA GLN A 128 10.66 -2.19 -2.66
C GLN A 128 9.17 -2.21 -3.03
N SER A 129 8.57 -3.40 -2.93
CA SER A 129 7.14 -3.56 -3.23
C SER A 129 6.27 -2.90 -2.17
N HIS A 130 5.12 -2.35 -2.60
CA HIS A 130 4.17 -1.62 -1.75
C HIS A 130 4.75 -0.38 -1.03
N ALA A 131 5.78 0.22 -1.60
CA ALA A 131 6.46 1.40 -1.09
C ALA A 131 6.29 2.60 -2.04
N PRO A 132 5.11 3.28 -2.03
CA PRO A 132 4.89 4.49 -2.83
C PRO A 132 5.81 5.61 -2.35
N LYS A 133 6.32 6.44 -3.27
CA LYS A 133 7.20 7.56 -2.92
C LYS A 133 6.53 8.64 -2.11
N TYR A 134 5.22 8.81 -2.28
CA TYR A 134 4.44 9.66 -1.39
C TYR A 134 3.06 9.07 -1.11
N HIS A 135 2.56 9.39 0.08
CA HIS A 135 1.17 9.21 0.48
C HIS A 135 0.72 10.45 1.23
N PHE A 136 -0.29 11.13 0.70
CA PHE A 136 -0.87 12.34 1.26
C PHE A 136 -2.33 12.13 1.62
N ASN A 137 -2.73 12.62 2.78
CA ASN A 137 -4.12 12.67 3.21
C ASN A 137 -4.47 14.06 3.74
N LEU A 138 -5.65 14.55 3.39
CA LEU A 138 -6.23 15.77 3.91
C LEU A 138 -7.68 15.51 4.31
N SER A 139 -8.00 15.72 5.56
CA SER A 139 -9.35 15.61 6.10
C SER A 139 -9.82 16.93 6.66
N LEU A 140 -11.05 17.30 6.35
CA LEU A 140 -11.71 18.50 6.85
C LEU A 140 -13.02 18.10 7.51
N ASN A 141 -13.18 18.45 8.78
CA ASN A 141 -14.40 18.26 9.56
C ASN A 141 -15.00 19.63 9.84
N TYR A 142 -16.19 19.90 9.34
CA TYR A 142 -16.86 21.18 9.51
C TYR A 142 -18.27 21.06 10.06
N ASN A 143 -18.50 21.64 11.22
CA ASN A 143 -19.81 21.74 11.85
C ASN A 143 -20.60 22.92 11.26
N LEU A 144 -21.46 22.64 10.27
CA LEU A 144 -22.32 23.64 9.61
C LEU A 144 -23.29 24.27 10.60
N SER A 145 -23.84 23.48 11.52
CA SER A 145 -24.72 23.89 12.61
C SER A 145 -24.56 22.95 13.82
N GLU A 146 -25.39 23.12 14.84
CA GLU A 146 -25.48 22.22 16.00
C GLU A 146 -25.78 20.76 15.60
N TYR A 147 -26.54 20.56 14.50
CA TYR A 147 -27.00 19.24 14.08
C TYR A 147 -26.40 18.77 12.74
N LEU A 148 -25.84 19.68 11.93
CA LEU A 148 -25.33 19.37 10.60
C LEU A 148 -23.80 19.46 10.56
N PHE A 149 -23.18 18.45 9.99
CA PHE A 149 -21.74 18.42 9.76
C PHE A 149 -21.38 17.96 8.35
N LEU A 150 -20.19 18.35 7.91
CA LEU A 150 -19.58 17.98 6.66
C LEU A 150 -18.18 17.42 6.95
N ASN A 151 -17.91 16.22 6.43
CA ASN A 151 -16.55 15.68 6.38
C ASN A 151 -16.13 15.60 4.92
N LEU A 152 -14.96 16.12 4.60
CA LEU A 152 -14.30 15.96 3.31
C LEU A 152 -12.99 15.23 3.53
N ASN A 153 -12.67 14.31 2.63
CA ASN A 153 -11.39 13.61 2.64
C ASN A 153 -10.81 13.60 1.22
N PHE A 154 -9.54 13.95 1.14
CA PHE A 154 -8.74 13.83 -0.06
C PHE A 154 -7.54 12.93 0.25
N GLU A 155 -7.29 11.94 -0.59
CA GLU A 155 -6.15 11.05 -0.53
C GLU A 155 -5.42 11.10 -1.87
N ALA A 156 -4.08 11.21 -1.83
CA ALA A 156 -3.22 11.08 -3.00
C ALA A 156 -2.09 10.09 -2.71
N LYS A 157 -1.85 9.19 -3.63
CA LYS A 157 -0.83 8.15 -3.49
C LYS A 157 -0.09 7.96 -4.80
N ASP A 158 1.22 7.79 -4.72
CA ASP A 158 2.07 7.50 -5.86
C ASP A 158 1.94 6.04 -6.32
N GLU A 159 2.45 5.76 -7.50
CA GLU A 159 2.60 4.41 -8.01
C GLU A 159 3.56 3.60 -7.12
N PHE A 160 3.41 2.28 -7.13
CA PHE A 160 4.31 1.37 -6.41
C PHE A 160 4.33 -0.01 -7.08
N TYR A 161 5.42 -0.74 -6.94
CA TYR A 161 5.48 -2.13 -7.38
C TYR A 161 4.59 -3.03 -6.53
N PHE A 162 3.85 -3.92 -7.16
CA PHE A 162 2.99 -4.87 -6.45
C PHE A 162 3.76 -6.03 -5.82
N SER A 163 4.92 -6.39 -6.36
CA SER A 163 5.64 -7.60 -5.96
C SER A 163 7.09 -7.56 -6.40
N ASP A 164 7.93 -8.35 -5.75
CA ASP A 164 9.30 -8.63 -6.19
C ASP A 164 9.36 -9.68 -7.31
N ARG A 165 8.22 -10.28 -7.65
CA ARG A 165 8.12 -11.34 -8.66
C ARG A 165 7.88 -10.82 -10.08
N HIS A 166 7.52 -9.57 -10.24
CA HIS A 166 7.26 -8.92 -11.53
C HIS A 166 7.43 -7.41 -11.43
N ASN A 167 7.50 -6.74 -12.57
CA ASN A 167 7.73 -5.29 -12.65
C ASN A 167 6.45 -4.46 -12.84
N SER A 168 5.27 -5.03 -12.60
CA SER A 168 4.03 -4.26 -12.67
C SER A 168 3.87 -3.35 -11.47
N LYS A 169 3.42 -2.14 -11.75
CA LYS A 169 3.11 -1.10 -10.77
C LYS A 169 1.62 -0.81 -10.71
N SER A 170 1.17 -0.29 -9.58
CA SER A 170 -0.11 0.42 -9.50
C SER A 170 -0.03 1.73 -10.29
N ASP A 171 -1.20 2.29 -10.64
CA ASP A 171 -1.26 3.69 -11.04
C ASP A 171 -1.19 4.60 -9.81
N HIS A 172 -0.67 5.82 -9.99
CA HIS A 172 -0.91 6.88 -9.02
C HIS A 172 -2.38 7.28 -9.02
N TYR A 173 -2.91 7.66 -7.87
CA TYR A 173 -4.31 8.03 -7.77
C TYR A 173 -4.59 9.14 -6.77
N ASN A 174 -5.72 9.83 -7.01
CA ASN A 174 -6.30 10.81 -6.11
C ASN A 174 -7.76 10.44 -5.87
N LEU A 175 -8.18 10.42 -4.61
CA LEU A 175 -9.53 10.10 -4.18
C LEU A 175 -10.16 11.25 -3.44
N PHE A 176 -11.40 11.56 -3.76
CA PHE A 176 -12.23 12.50 -3.02
C PHE A 176 -13.41 11.76 -2.42
N ASN A 177 -13.59 11.92 -1.13
CA ASN A 177 -14.70 11.35 -0.37
C ASN A 177 -15.38 12.43 0.45
N PHE A 178 -16.68 12.27 0.72
CA PHE A 178 -17.40 13.17 1.60
C PHE A 178 -18.46 12.45 2.42
N VAL A 179 -18.81 13.06 3.54
CA VAL A 179 -19.99 12.72 4.35
C VAL A 179 -20.69 14.01 4.73
N ILE A 180 -22.01 14.08 4.48
CA ILE A 180 -22.89 15.11 5.03
C ILE A 180 -23.80 14.40 6.03
N GLY A 181 -23.72 14.79 7.31
CA GLY A 181 -24.42 14.13 8.38
C GLY A 181 -25.33 15.07 9.14
N TYR A 182 -26.48 14.51 9.57
CA TYR A 182 -27.37 15.11 10.54
C TYR A 182 -27.36 14.27 11.80
N LYS A 183 -27.08 14.90 12.94
CA LYS A 183 -27.04 14.25 14.25
C LYS A 183 -27.83 15.07 15.24
N LYS A 184 -28.86 14.44 15.86
CA LYS A 184 -29.68 15.04 16.92
C LYS A 184 -30.03 13.97 17.90
N ASP A 185 -29.81 14.25 19.18
CA ASP A 185 -30.07 13.35 20.30
C ASP A 185 -29.42 11.98 20.08
N SER A 186 -30.23 10.94 19.99
CA SER A 186 -29.76 9.57 19.73
C SER A 186 -29.79 9.14 18.26
N TYR A 187 -30.10 10.03 17.33
CA TYR A 187 -30.20 9.74 15.90
C TYR A 187 -29.10 10.39 15.13
N GLU A 188 -28.55 9.63 14.15
CA GLU A 188 -27.58 10.12 13.19
C GLU A 188 -27.92 9.55 11.80
N ILE A 189 -27.97 10.41 10.79
CA ILE A 189 -28.20 10.05 9.39
C ILE A 189 -27.08 10.68 8.57
N ASN A 190 -26.42 9.86 7.77
CA ASN A 190 -25.30 10.28 6.92
C ASN A 190 -25.59 9.94 5.46
N PHE A 191 -25.44 10.94 4.60
CA PHE A 191 -25.27 10.74 3.16
C PHE A 191 -23.77 10.82 2.84
N TYR A 192 -23.26 9.85 2.11
CA TYR A 192 -21.84 9.78 1.77
C TYR A 192 -21.58 9.51 0.30
N GLY A 193 -20.46 10.01 -0.18
CA GLY A 193 -19.89 9.66 -1.47
C GLY A 193 -18.43 9.23 -1.29
N LYS A 194 -18.07 8.11 -1.89
CA LYS A 194 -16.69 7.60 -1.96
C LYS A 194 -16.22 7.58 -3.41
N ASN A 195 -14.94 7.92 -3.61
CA ASN A 195 -14.34 8.00 -4.94
C ASN A 195 -15.21 8.81 -5.91
N ILE A 196 -15.60 10.03 -5.51
CA ILE A 196 -16.59 10.83 -6.25
C ILE A 196 -16.13 11.23 -7.65
N THR A 197 -14.83 11.23 -7.90
CA THR A 197 -14.22 11.46 -9.22
C THR A 197 -14.23 10.22 -10.13
N ASP A 198 -14.70 9.08 -9.60
CA ASP A 198 -14.76 7.79 -10.31
C ASP A 198 -13.41 7.35 -10.87
N LYS A 199 -12.35 7.53 -10.08
CA LYS A 199 -11.01 7.16 -10.48
C LYS A 199 -10.85 5.63 -10.44
N ASP A 200 -10.51 5.03 -11.57
CA ASP A 200 -10.06 3.64 -11.64
C ASP A 200 -8.60 3.56 -11.21
N PHE A 201 -8.29 2.64 -10.30
CA PHE A 201 -6.94 2.34 -9.88
C PHE A 201 -6.82 0.92 -9.36
N GLN A 202 -5.62 0.38 -9.43
CA GLN A 202 -5.32 -0.97 -9.00
C GLN A 202 -4.82 -0.95 -7.56
N THR A 203 -5.40 -1.81 -6.72
CA THR A 203 -5.01 -1.95 -5.31
C THR A 203 -4.07 -3.11 -5.07
N ARG A 204 -4.08 -4.09 -5.98
CA ARG A 204 -3.29 -5.31 -5.88
C ARG A 204 -2.96 -5.85 -7.25
N GLY A 205 -1.72 -6.31 -7.42
CA GLY A 205 -1.28 -7.06 -8.57
C GLY A 205 -0.62 -8.36 -8.14
N PHE A 206 -0.84 -9.42 -8.89
CA PHE A 206 -0.24 -10.73 -8.69
C PHE A 206 -0.15 -11.45 -10.03
N GLY A 207 0.61 -12.52 -10.07
CA GLY A 207 0.73 -13.32 -11.28
C GLY A 207 2.13 -13.38 -11.82
N SER A 208 2.84 -14.33 -11.30
CA SER A 208 3.97 -14.97 -11.96
C SER A 208 3.64 -16.44 -12.23
N PHE A 209 2.34 -16.72 -12.41
CA PHE A 209 1.82 -18.07 -12.68
C PHE A 209 0.60 -17.99 -13.62
N GLY A 210 0.42 -19.00 -14.44
CA GLY A 210 -0.77 -19.13 -15.28
C GLY A 210 -1.87 -19.89 -14.53
N ASN A 211 -3.09 -19.42 -14.60
CA ASN A 211 -4.25 -20.10 -14.03
C ASN A 211 -5.47 -20.17 -14.97
N ASP A 212 -5.35 -19.66 -16.20
CA ASP A 212 -6.40 -19.79 -17.22
C ASP A 212 -6.12 -20.97 -18.14
N PRO A 213 -6.88 -22.09 -18.05
CA PRO A 213 -6.69 -23.26 -18.89
C PRO A 213 -6.98 -22.97 -20.38
N ARG A 214 -7.79 -21.95 -20.69
CA ARG A 214 -8.09 -21.55 -22.08
C ARG A 214 -6.89 -20.91 -22.77
N LYS A 215 -5.93 -20.43 -21.96
CA LYS A 215 -4.67 -19.84 -22.41
C LYS A 215 -3.49 -20.79 -22.19
N PHE A 216 -3.76 -22.10 -22.01
CA PHE A 216 -2.74 -23.12 -21.76
C PHE A 216 -1.85 -22.79 -20.55
N TYR A 217 -2.42 -22.16 -19.51
CA TYR A 217 -1.69 -21.77 -18.30
C TYR A 217 -0.49 -20.86 -18.54
N ILE A 218 -0.49 -20.08 -19.62
CA ILE A 218 0.56 -19.07 -19.86
C ILE A 218 0.63 -18.13 -18.66
N THR A 219 1.86 -17.88 -18.19
CA THR A 219 2.10 -16.94 -17.09
C THR A 219 1.67 -15.54 -17.50
N GLU A 220 0.77 -14.97 -16.72
CA GLU A 220 0.24 -13.62 -16.93
C GLU A 220 -0.01 -12.91 -15.61
N GLN A 221 -0.17 -11.61 -15.68
CA GLN A 221 -0.41 -10.77 -14.52
C GLN A 221 -1.89 -10.45 -14.38
N TYR A 222 -2.33 -10.44 -13.13
CA TYR A 222 -3.69 -10.12 -12.74
C TYR A 222 -3.69 -8.91 -11.81
N SER A 223 -4.71 -8.07 -11.93
CA SER A 223 -4.87 -6.90 -11.08
C SER A 223 -6.26 -6.86 -10.47
N GLN A 224 -6.33 -6.41 -9.23
CA GLN A 224 -7.57 -6.12 -8.57
C GLN A 224 -7.77 -4.60 -8.55
N TYR A 225 -8.88 -4.15 -9.13
CA TYR A 225 -9.28 -2.76 -9.08
C TYR A 225 -9.93 -2.41 -7.75
N ALA A 226 -9.80 -1.16 -7.38
CA ALA A 226 -10.50 -0.57 -6.26
C ALA A 226 -12.01 -0.48 -6.52
N THR A 227 -12.74 -0.14 -5.47
CA THR A 227 -14.17 0.12 -5.57
C THR A 227 -14.43 1.38 -6.40
N PRO A 228 -15.34 1.34 -7.41
CA PRO A 228 -15.73 2.51 -8.17
C PRO A 228 -16.46 3.53 -7.29
N ARG A 229 -16.91 4.63 -7.87
CA ARG A 229 -17.71 5.63 -7.18
C ARG A 229 -18.96 5.01 -6.54
N ILE A 230 -19.15 5.33 -5.27
CA ILE A 230 -20.29 4.88 -4.49
C ILE A 230 -20.93 6.07 -3.78
N PHE A 231 -22.26 6.12 -3.83
CA PHE A 231 -23.08 6.96 -2.94
C PHE A 231 -23.97 6.09 -2.06
N GLY A 232 -24.19 6.52 -0.84
CA GLY A 232 -25.03 5.78 0.08
C GLY A 232 -25.56 6.61 1.23
N ILE A 233 -26.52 6.03 1.92
CA ILE A 233 -27.12 6.59 3.13
C ILE A 233 -26.98 5.54 4.23
N ASN A 234 -26.57 5.98 5.41
CA ASN A 234 -26.66 5.15 6.61
C ASN A 234 -27.39 5.91 7.74
N GLY A 235 -28.00 5.16 8.64
CA GLY A 235 -28.65 5.67 9.83
C GLY A 235 -28.20 4.90 11.06
N LYS A 236 -28.02 5.62 12.18
CA LYS A 236 -27.68 5.06 13.49
C LYS A 236 -28.65 5.59 14.53
N LYS A 237 -29.13 4.72 15.41
CA LYS A 237 -29.85 5.06 16.63
C LYS A 237 -29.10 4.48 17.81
N THR A 238 -28.79 5.30 18.80
CA THR A 238 -28.22 4.87 20.08
C THR A 238 -29.35 4.80 21.11
N PHE A 239 -29.41 3.73 21.90
CA PHE A 239 -30.43 3.49 22.91
C PHE A 239 -29.87 3.74 24.30
#